data_82cbaf4256537148956efc48a1e4a56a
#
_entry.id   82cbaf4256537148956efc48a1e4a56a
#
_cell.length_a   1.000
_cell.length_b   1.000
_cell.length_c   1.000
_cell.angle_alpha   90.00
_cell.angle_beta   90.00
_cell.angle_gamma   90.00
#
_symmetry.space_group_name_H-M   'P 1'
#
loop_
_entity.id
_entity.type
_entity.pdbx_description
1 polymer ?
#
loop_
_entity_poly.entity_id
_entity_poly.type
_entity_poly.pdbx_seq_one_letter_code
_entity_poly.pdbx_strand_id
1 'polypeptide(L)'
;MYPEAITALSKARKFSGGNTETISLIGYAWALSGNRAQGQKALDELKSLSAQRYVPPYNIAMIYNGLDERDEALAWLEKAYEERDVRLTFIKIDPKWDSYRSDSRFAAIIKGIGPE
;
A
#
# COMPACT_ATOMS: atom_id res chain seq x y z
N MET A 1 -18.53 -2.88 -7.55
CA MET A 1 -17.68 -3.36 -6.45
C MET A 1 -16.70 -2.31 -5.95
N TYR A 2 -15.75 -1.88 -6.79
CA TYR A 2 -14.80 -0.85 -6.35
C TYR A 2 -15.46 0.49 -6.01
N PRO A 3 -16.48 0.98 -6.75
CA PRO A 3 -17.10 2.25 -6.37
C PRO A 3 -17.72 2.24 -4.97
N GLU A 4 -18.30 1.10 -4.58
CA GLU A 4 -18.89 0.97 -3.26
C GLU A 4 -17.80 0.97 -2.17
N ALA A 5 -16.70 0.26 -2.41
CA ALA A 5 -15.59 0.23 -1.48
C ALA A 5 -14.97 1.62 -1.34
N ILE A 6 -14.81 2.34 -2.44
CA ILE A 6 -14.26 3.69 -2.43
C ILE A 6 -15.15 4.64 -1.64
N THR A 7 -16.47 4.53 -1.81
CA THR A 7 -17.41 5.36 -1.06
C THR A 7 -17.29 5.10 0.44
N ALA A 8 -17.25 3.82 0.83
CA ALA A 8 -17.13 3.46 2.24
C ALA A 8 -15.81 3.95 2.84
N LEU A 9 -14.72 3.79 2.10
CA LEU A 9 -13.40 4.22 2.56
C LEU A 9 -13.32 5.74 2.66
N SER A 10 -13.95 6.46 1.73
CA SER A 10 -13.97 7.92 1.77
C SER A 10 -14.71 8.43 3.00
N LYS A 11 -15.80 7.77 3.39
CA LYS A 11 -16.51 8.11 4.63
C LYS A 11 -15.65 7.83 5.84
N ALA A 12 -14.98 6.67 5.87
CA ALA A 12 -14.08 6.32 6.97
C ALA A 12 -12.96 7.35 7.10
N ARG A 13 -12.44 7.82 5.99
CA ARG A 13 -11.39 8.84 5.98
C ARG A 13 -11.84 10.14 6.63
N LYS A 14 -13.07 10.57 6.36
CA LYS A 14 -13.62 11.77 7.00
C LYS A 14 -13.63 11.65 8.52
N PHE A 15 -14.08 10.49 9.01
CA PHE A 15 -14.15 10.27 10.45
C PHE A 15 -12.77 10.09 11.08
N SER A 16 -11.84 9.49 10.37
CA SER A 16 -10.50 9.20 10.91
C SER A 16 -9.55 10.38 10.85
N GLY A 17 -9.93 11.48 10.21
CA GLY A 17 -9.07 12.65 10.09
C GLY A 17 -7.89 12.42 9.16
N GLY A 18 -8.04 11.55 8.17
CA GLY A 18 -6.97 11.31 7.20
C GLY A 18 -5.94 10.29 7.66
N ASN A 19 -6.38 9.24 8.32
CA ASN A 19 -5.52 8.12 8.72
C ASN A 19 -4.77 7.56 7.50
N THR A 20 -3.46 7.35 7.62
CA THR A 20 -2.63 6.93 6.48
C THR A 20 -3.03 5.58 5.90
N GLU A 21 -3.49 4.65 6.73
CA GLU A 21 -3.95 3.36 6.21
C GLU A 21 -5.21 3.52 5.37
N THR A 22 -6.14 4.36 5.82
CA THR A 22 -7.35 4.64 5.07
C THR A 22 -7.02 5.30 3.73
N ILE A 23 -6.11 6.28 3.73
CA ILE A 23 -5.67 6.94 2.50
C ILE A 23 -5.07 5.92 1.54
N SER A 24 -4.25 4.99 2.05
CA SER A 24 -3.60 4.00 1.19
C SER A 24 -4.61 3.04 0.58
N LEU A 25 -5.63 2.64 1.34
CA LEU A 25 -6.66 1.75 0.83
C LEU A 25 -7.52 2.44 -0.23
N ILE A 26 -7.84 3.72 -0.02
CA ILE A 26 -8.58 4.50 -1.01
C ILE A 26 -7.78 4.62 -2.31
N GLY A 27 -6.49 4.95 -2.18
CA GLY A 27 -5.62 5.06 -3.35
C GLY A 27 -5.48 3.75 -4.10
N TYR A 28 -5.33 2.65 -3.37
CA TYR A 28 -5.25 1.32 -3.95
C TYR A 28 -6.54 0.99 -4.72
N ALA A 29 -7.70 1.24 -4.11
CA ALA A 29 -8.99 0.95 -4.74
C ALA A 29 -9.21 1.79 -5.99
N TRP A 30 -8.88 3.09 -5.95
CA TRP A 30 -8.98 3.94 -7.14
C TRP A 30 -8.10 3.41 -8.27
N ALA A 31 -6.86 3.06 -7.94
CA ALA A 31 -5.92 2.57 -8.95
C ALA A 31 -6.41 1.28 -9.59
N LEU A 32 -6.92 0.34 -8.78
CA LEU A 32 -7.46 -0.92 -9.30
C LEU A 32 -8.68 -0.72 -10.16
N SER A 33 -9.48 0.30 -9.88
CA SER A 33 -10.68 0.58 -10.67
C SER A 33 -10.36 1.27 -12.01
N GLY A 34 -9.08 1.54 -12.25
CA GLY A 34 -8.62 2.19 -13.49
C GLY A 34 -8.47 3.68 -13.38
N ASN A 35 -8.72 4.26 -12.21
CA ASN A 35 -8.59 5.71 -12.03
C ASN A 35 -7.22 6.04 -11.46
N ARG A 36 -6.21 6.01 -12.34
CA ARG A 36 -4.83 6.24 -11.93
C ARG A 36 -4.61 7.63 -11.36
N ALA A 37 -5.35 8.62 -11.88
CA ALA A 37 -5.19 10.00 -11.40
C ALA A 37 -5.54 10.12 -9.92
N GLN A 38 -6.62 9.49 -9.48
CA GLN A 38 -6.99 9.50 -8.07
C GLN A 38 -6.05 8.67 -7.21
N GLY A 39 -5.55 7.54 -7.75
CA GLY A 39 -4.54 6.76 -7.06
C GLY A 39 -3.27 7.56 -6.84
N GLN A 40 -2.82 8.26 -7.88
CA GLN A 40 -1.63 9.10 -7.79
C GLN A 40 -1.82 10.24 -6.80
N LYS A 41 -3.04 10.80 -6.75
CA LYS A 41 -3.36 11.88 -5.82
C LYS A 41 -3.25 11.41 -4.37
N ALA A 42 -3.73 10.20 -4.07
CA ALA A 42 -3.60 9.63 -2.74
C ALA A 42 -2.13 9.39 -2.39
N LEU A 43 -1.34 8.91 -3.35
CA LEU A 43 0.09 8.71 -3.16
C LEU A 43 0.79 10.03 -2.83
N ASP A 44 0.48 11.08 -3.59
CA ASP A 44 1.06 12.39 -3.35
C ASP A 44 0.70 12.91 -1.96
N GLU A 45 -0.54 12.65 -1.54
CA GLU A 45 -1.00 13.05 -0.21
C GLU A 45 -0.18 12.34 0.88
N LEU A 46 0.06 11.04 0.75
CA LEU A 46 0.88 10.31 1.72
C LEU A 46 2.31 10.83 1.77
N LYS A 47 2.89 11.11 0.61
CA LYS A 47 4.25 11.65 0.54
C LYS A 47 4.32 13.02 1.18
N SER A 48 3.31 13.85 0.98
CA SER A 48 3.22 15.15 1.60
C SER A 48 3.11 15.03 3.12
N LEU A 49 2.29 14.12 3.61
CA LEU A 49 2.14 13.88 5.05
C LEU A 49 3.42 13.39 5.68
N SER A 50 4.26 12.66 4.94
CA SER A 50 5.51 12.13 5.49
C SER A 50 6.47 13.22 5.92
N ALA A 51 6.30 14.45 5.44
CA ALA A 51 7.11 15.59 5.88
C ALA A 51 6.68 16.12 7.24
N GLN A 52 5.49 15.76 7.70
CA GLN A 52 4.90 16.26 8.94
C GLN A 52 4.78 15.18 10.02
N ARG A 53 4.65 13.93 9.62
CA ARG A 53 4.48 12.83 10.55
C ARG A 53 4.94 11.53 9.89
N TYR A 54 5.11 10.50 10.69
CA TYR A 54 5.53 9.20 10.17
C TYR A 54 4.43 8.60 9.29
N VAL A 55 4.83 8.17 8.09
CA VAL A 55 3.95 7.43 7.18
C VAL A 55 4.62 6.08 6.91
N PRO A 56 3.97 4.96 7.29
CA PRO A 56 4.59 3.65 7.07
C PRO A 56 4.89 3.40 5.59
N PRO A 57 6.10 2.95 5.26
CA PRO A 57 6.44 2.64 3.87
C PRO A 57 5.48 1.64 3.22
N TYR A 58 4.95 0.71 4.00
CA TYR A 58 3.98 -0.27 3.50
C TYR A 58 2.76 0.40 2.86
N ASN A 59 2.29 1.50 3.45
CA ASN A 59 1.12 2.22 2.93
C ASN A 59 1.40 2.78 1.55
N ILE A 60 2.60 3.31 1.33
CA ILE A 60 3.01 3.82 0.03
C ILE A 60 3.15 2.68 -0.97
N ALA A 61 3.76 1.56 -0.54
CA ALA A 61 3.91 0.39 -1.39
C ALA A 61 2.56 -0.11 -1.89
N MET A 62 1.53 -0.07 -1.04
CA MET A 62 0.21 -0.54 -1.40
C MET A 62 -0.39 0.25 -2.57
N ILE A 63 -0.23 1.57 -2.57
CA ILE A 63 -0.74 2.38 -3.68
C ILE A 63 0.02 2.09 -4.96
N TYR A 64 1.34 1.96 -4.89
CA TYR A 64 2.13 1.58 -6.06
C TYR A 64 1.71 0.22 -6.62
N ASN A 65 1.36 -0.73 -5.72
CA ASN A 65 0.83 -2.01 -6.14
C ASN A 65 -0.45 -1.81 -6.98
N GLY A 66 -1.38 -1.00 -6.50
CA GLY A 66 -2.62 -0.72 -7.23
C GLY A 66 -2.36 -0.03 -8.57
N LEU A 67 -1.32 0.81 -8.64
CA LEU A 67 -0.94 1.51 -9.87
C LEU A 67 -0.15 0.61 -10.83
N ASP A 68 0.13 -0.62 -10.44
CA ASP A 68 0.93 -1.56 -11.22
C ASP A 68 2.35 -1.05 -11.47
N GLU A 69 2.88 -0.30 -10.51
CA GLU A 69 4.27 0.18 -10.52
C GLU A 69 5.11 -0.77 -9.68
N ARG A 70 5.42 -1.92 -10.26
CA ARG A 70 6.01 -3.04 -9.51
C ARG A 70 7.34 -2.69 -8.84
N ASP A 71 8.24 -2.05 -9.58
CA ASP A 71 9.56 -1.75 -9.03
C ASP A 71 9.48 -0.80 -7.84
N GLU A 72 8.62 0.21 -7.94
CA GLU A 72 8.41 1.14 -6.85
C GLU A 72 7.76 0.46 -5.65
N ALA A 73 6.76 -0.39 -5.90
CA ALA A 73 6.11 -1.12 -4.81
C ALA A 73 7.11 -1.99 -4.08
N LEU A 74 7.97 -2.69 -4.81
CA LEU A 74 8.99 -3.55 -4.19
C LEU A 74 10.02 -2.74 -3.41
N ALA A 75 10.45 -1.59 -3.94
CA ALA A 75 11.40 -0.74 -3.23
C ALA A 75 10.82 -0.27 -1.88
N TRP A 76 9.54 0.11 -1.86
CA TRP A 76 8.91 0.53 -0.62
C TRP A 76 8.66 -0.63 0.33
N LEU A 77 8.39 -1.84 -0.20
CA LEU A 77 8.29 -3.03 0.65
C LEU A 77 9.65 -3.36 1.29
N GLU A 78 10.74 -3.21 0.53
CA GLU A 78 12.07 -3.41 1.07
C GLU A 78 12.35 -2.43 2.20
N LYS A 79 11.93 -1.18 2.04
CA LYS A 79 12.09 -0.18 3.07
C LYS A 79 11.26 -0.53 4.32
N ALA A 80 10.03 -1.01 4.12
CA ALA A 80 9.20 -1.47 5.22
C ALA A 80 9.86 -2.63 5.96
N TYR A 81 10.47 -3.54 5.23
CA TYR A 81 11.18 -4.66 5.82
C TYR A 81 12.37 -4.16 6.67
N GLU A 82 13.13 -3.19 6.16
CA GLU A 82 14.25 -2.61 6.90
C GLU A 82 13.79 -1.98 8.22
N GLU A 83 12.60 -1.39 8.22
CA GLU A 83 12.03 -0.77 9.41
C GLU A 83 11.30 -1.76 10.31
N ARG A 84 11.25 -3.03 9.91
CA ARG A 84 10.59 -4.11 10.64
C ARG A 84 9.11 -3.81 10.87
N ASP A 85 8.45 -3.34 9.82
CA ASP A 85 7.03 -3.01 9.87
C ASP A 85 6.20 -4.28 10.09
N VAL A 86 5.40 -4.29 11.16
CA VAL A 86 4.59 -5.46 11.52
C VAL A 86 3.54 -5.78 10.45
N ARG A 87 3.18 -4.81 9.60
CA ARG A 87 2.22 -5.03 8.53
C ARG A 87 2.71 -6.04 7.51
N LEU A 88 4.02 -6.22 7.40
CA LEU A 88 4.60 -7.19 6.48
C LEU A 88 4.24 -8.63 6.82
N THR A 89 3.85 -8.90 8.06
CA THR A 89 3.45 -10.27 8.43
C THR A 89 2.26 -10.74 7.62
N PHE A 90 1.45 -9.81 7.10
CA PHE A 90 0.25 -10.14 6.35
C PHE A 90 0.51 -10.36 4.86
N ILE A 91 1.64 -9.91 4.30
CA ILE A 91 1.87 -10.01 2.85
C ILE A 91 1.97 -11.47 2.39
N LYS A 92 2.28 -12.39 3.27
CA LYS A 92 2.35 -13.81 2.94
C LYS A 92 1.00 -14.37 2.51
N ILE A 93 -0.08 -13.83 3.05
CA ILE A 93 -1.43 -14.34 2.84
C ILE A 93 -2.36 -13.34 2.15
N ASP A 94 -1.95 -12.08 2.03
CA ASP A 94 -2.80 -11.04 1.46
C ASP A 94 -2.88 -11.19 -0.06
N PRO A 95 -4.09 -11.42 -0.63
CA PRO A 95 -4.23 -11.59 -2.08
C PRO A 95 -3.79 -10.38 -2.91
N LYS A 96 -3.71 -9.19 -2.31
CA LYS A 96 -3.25 -8.00 -3.03
C LYS A 96 -1.86 -8.18 -3.61
N TRP A 97 -1.05 -9.06 -3.03
CA TRP A 97 0.34 -9.27 -3.42
C TRP A 97 0.56 -10.56 -4.21
N ASP A 98 -0.52 -11.25 -4.60
CA ASP A 98 -0.41 -12.54 -5.29
C ASP A 98 0.44 -12.46 -6.56
N SER A 99 0.31 -11.38 -7.34
CA SER A 99 1.06 -11.25 -8.59
C SER A 99 2.56 -11.04 -8.35
N TYR A 100 2.96 -10.77 -7.12
CA TYR A 100 4.37 -10.54 -6.75
C TYR A 100 5.06 -11.80 -6.27
N ARG A 101 4.32 -12.89 -6.02
CA ARG A 101 4.89 -14.06 -5.34
C ARG A 101 5.96 -14.77 -6.13
N SER A 102 5.95 -14.64 -7.46
CA SER A 102 6.99 -15.22 -8.31
C SER A 102 8.20 -14.29 -8.50
N ASP A 103 8.12 -13.07 -7.99
CA ASP A 103 9.21 -12.11 -8.11
C ASP A 103 10.30 -12.41 -7.09
N SER A 104 11.56 -12.46 -7.52
CA SER A 104 12.66 -12.82 -6.63
C SER A 104 12.87 -11.81 -5.51
N ARG A 105 12.61 -10.53 -5.75
CA ARG A 105 12.73 -9.50 -4.71
C ARG A 105 11.66 -9.70 -3.64
N PHE A 106 10.44 -10.00 -4.07
CA PHE A 106 9.34 -10.27 -3.13
C PHE A 106 9.64 -11.53 -2.32
N ALA A 107 10.13 -12.58 -2.98
CA ALA A 107 10.47 -13.82 -2.31
C ALA A 107 11.57 -13.61 -1.25
N ALA A 108 12.54 -12.73 -1.54
CA ALA A 108 13.60 -12.42 -0.59
C ALA A 108 13.04 -11.72 0.65
N ILE A 109 12.07 -10.82 0.47
CA ILE A 109 11.43 -10.15 1.59
C ILE A 109 10.67 -11.16 2.47
N ILE A 110 9.89 -12.05 1.84
CA ILE A 110 9.15 -13.08 2.54
C ILE A 110 10.09 -13.97 3.36
N LYS A 111 11.20 -14.38 2.75
CA LYS A 111 12.18 -15.23 3.41
C LYS A 111 12.80 -14.54 4.63
N GLY A 112 13.05 -13.23 4.51
CA GLY A 112 13.61 -12.46 5.61
C GLY A 112 12.66 -12.29 6.79
N ILE A 113 11.34 -12.29 6.53
CA ILE A 113 10.34 -12.17 7.59
C ILE A 113 10.35 -13.42 8.49
N GLY A 114 10.70 -14.58 7.92
CA GLY A 114 10.79 -15.82 8.68
C GLY A 114 9.76 -16.85 8.27
N PRO A 115 9.86 -18.04 8.84
CA PRO A 115 9.05 -19.19 8.38
C PRO A 115 7.62 -19.20 8.91
N GLU A 116 7.31 -18.41 9.89
CA GLU A 116 5.98 -18.42 10.47
C GLU A 116 4.88 -18.13 9.50
#